data_965b57dd3d9180e5f158f91d528a7f82
#
_entry.id   965b57dd3d9180e5f158f91d528a7f82
#
_cell.length_a   1.000
_cell.length_b   1.000
_cell.length_c   1.000
_cell.angle_alpha   90.00
_cell.angle_beta   90.00
_cell.angle_gamma   90.00
#
_symmetry.space_group_name_H-M   'P 1'
#
loop_
_entity.id
_entity.type
_entity.pdbx_description
1 polymer ?
#
loop_
_entity_poly.entity_id
_entity_poly.type
_entity_poly.pdbx_seq_one_letter_code
_entity_poly.pdbx_strand_id
1 'polypeptide(L)'
;MARSSKRVTGASTSRSPAPATAPTSLTGGRSIISPVVDFLCVGGLSLVVMVPLLLSGRTDLVLIGVGAQAWIATLINMPHFMASYRLVYGSRASVLKHRWAALYLPALMLVYVAIAIWQAQESQWMVIVLITVSSVYLAWHYTGQVWGMMASFAFLGGTPFDRTERTLIRASLRILLVWHLAWFLYTQLRDPSRVGWVYQVASATTLVAVALGVAGLVRMRRRTGKRPPLLAIVAWVALFVWYAVMARDPKALFWVQIAHAIQYLAFPVRMELNHYAAPTASPARIATHMALYGIGLLGVSILVGQVVPASLMGVIGNAFGEEPGRAAPILILMFINIHHYFTDGVLWKISNPEVRQRLFAHVAPS
;
A
#
# COMPACT_ATOMS: atom_id res chain seq x y z
N MET A 1 80.67 1.19 4.16
CA MET A 1 79.85 2.12 3.32
C MET A 1 78.44 2.09 3.77
N ALA A 2 77.96 3.00 4.59
CA ALA A 2 76.62 3.08 5.14
C ALA A 2 75.79 4.02 4.30
N ARG A 3 74.60 3.52 3.79
CA ARG A 3 73.61 4.37 3.13
C ARG A 3 72.46 4.73 4.11
N SER A 4 72.48 6.02 4.44
CA SER A 4 71.42 6.68 5.22
C SER A 4 70.13 6.75 4.42
N SER A 5 69.05 6.23 4.99
CA SER A 5 67.66 6.33 4.44
C SER A 5 66.94 7.43 5.24
N LYS A 6 66.66 8.57 4.61
CA LYS A 6 65.81 9.63 5.14
C LYS A 6 64.34 9.22 5.03
N ARG A 7 63.67 9.03 6.19
CA ARG A 7 62.19 8.96 6.28
C ARG A 7 61.60 10.36 6.14
N VAL A 8 60.80 10.56 5.11
CA VAL A 8 59.93 11.74 4.96
C VAL A 8 58.57 11.39 5.57
N THR A 9 58.29 11.96 6.75
CA THR A 9 56.97 11.89 7.39
C THR A 9 56.12 13.04 6.87
N GLY A 10 55.30 12.78 5.86
CA GLY A 10 54.23 13.67 5.42
C GLY A 10 52.93 13.30 6.14
N ALA A 11 52.59 14.00 7.21
CA ALA A 11 51.28 13.89 7.85
C ALA A 11 50.25 14.63 7.01
N SER A 12 49.51 13.88 6.17
CA SER A 12 48.30 14.38 5.52
C SER A 12 47.13 14.36 6.52
N THR A 13 46.83 15.52 7.06
CA THR A 13 45.59 15.72 7.84
C THR A 13 44.41 15.74 6.89
N SER A 14 43.80 14.59 6.67
CA SER A 14 42.49 14.50 6.00
C SER A 14 41.44 15.13 6.93
N ARG A 15 41.06 16.38 6.64
CA ARG A 15 39.87 16.99 7.23
C ARG A 15 38.64 16.13 6.82
N SER A 16 38.05 15.43 7.79
CA SER A 16 36.72 14.85 7.62
C SER A 16 35.75 15.96 7.20
N PRO A 17 34.92 15.75 6.18
CA PRO A 17 33.88 16.72 5.83
C PRO A 17 32.95 16.91 7.03
N ALA A 18 32.67 18.18 7.37
CA ALA A 18 31.71 18.53 8.41
C ALA A 18 30.38 17.85 8.14
N PRO A 19 29.67 17.36 9.18
CA PRO A 19 28.36 16.75 8.98
C PRO A 19 27.44 17.78 8.32
N ALA A 20 26.84 17.38 7.20
CA ALA A 20 25.84 18.21 6.49
C ALA A 20 24.77 18.63 7.47
N THR A 21 24.57 19.94 7.63
CA THR A 21 23.49 20.51 8.43
C THR A 21 22.17 19.90 8.00
N ALA A 22 21.46 19.24 8.94
CA ALA A 22 20.16 18.64 8.67
C ALA A 22 19.20 19.70 8.10
N PRO A 23 18.41 19.35 7.06
CA PRO A 23 17.48 20.29 6.46
C PRO A 23 16.48 20.76 7.51
N THR A 24 16.24 22.06 7.60
CA THR A 24 15.19 22.67 8.42
C THR A 24 13.86 22.02 8.03
N SER A 25 13.25 21.26 8.94
CA SER A 25 12.00 20.55 8.69
C SER A 25 10.90 21.58 8.41
N LEU A 26 10.27 21.47 7.22
CA LEU A 26 9.08 22.27 6.86
C LEU A 26 7.87 21.98 7.78
N THR A 27 7.98 20.92 8.60
CA THR A 27 7.00 20.54 9.61
C THR A 27 7.74 20.07 10.85
N GLY A 28 7.82 20.91 11.86
CA GLY A 28 8.49 20.63 13.15
C GLY A 28 7.77 19.56 14.00
N GLY A 29 7.36 18.41 13.42
CA GLY A 29 6.57 17.41 14.10
C GLY A 29 6.91 15.97 13.70
N ARG A 30 6.53 15.03 14.55
CA ARG A 30 6.64 13.58 14.37
C ARG A 30 5.51 13.03 13.48
N SER A 31 5.19 13.67 12.36
CA SER A 31 4.14 13.30 11.40
C SER A 31 4.72 12.97 10.04
N ILE A 32 4.02 12.19 9.23
CA ILE A 32 4.40 11.94 7.81
C ILE A 32 4.17 13.22 7.00
N ILE A 33 2.95 13.76 6.97
CA ILE A 33 2.61 15.02 6.29
C ILE A 33 2.29 16.10 7.33
N SER A 34 1.21 15.90 8.08
CA SER A 34 0.79 16.72 9.22
C SER A 34 -0.13 15.86 10.12
N PRO A 35 -0.33 16.22 11.40
CA PRO A 35 -1.16 15.40 12.29
C PRO A 35 -2.57 15.15 11.75
N VAL A 36 -3.20 16.18 11.16
CA VAL A 36 -4.56 16.08 10.62
C VAL A 36 -4.59 15.23 9.34
N VAL A 37 -3.69 15.49 8.39
CA VAL A 37 -3.60 14.71 7.14
C VAL A 37 -3.29 13.25 7.44
N ASP A 38 -2.34 13.00 8.34
CA ASP A 38 -1.97 11.64 8.73
C ASP A 38 -3.16 10.91 9.37
N PHE A 39 -3.92 11.58 10.26
CA PHE A 39 -5.12 11.00 10.88
C PHE A 39 -6.17 10.64 9.82
N LEU A 40 -6.48 11.57 8.91
CA LEU A 40 -7.47 11.34 7.87
C LEU A 40 -7.03 10.22 6.92
N CYS A 41 -5.78 10.25 6.46
CA CYS A 41 -5.26 9.26 5.53
C CYS A 41 -5.12 7.89 6.17
N VAL A 42 -4.58 7.76 7.39
CA VAL A 42 -4.25 6.45 8.00
C VAL A 42 -5.48 5.58 8.30
N GLY A 43 -6.67 6.16 8.19
CA GLY A 43 -7.94 5.46 8.39
C GLY A 43 -9.00 6.30 9.10
N GLY A 44 -8.65 7.46 9.68
CA GLY A 44 -9.59 8.32 10.39
C GLY A 44 -10.76 8.76 9.52
N LEU A 45 -10.52 9.14 8.25
CA LEU A 45 -11.58 9.49 7.31
C LEU A 45 -12.54 8.31 7.08
N SER A 46 -11.99 7.12 6.84
CA SER A 46 -12.82 5.91 6.64
C SER A 46 -13.60 5.52 7.89
N LEU A 47 -13.04 5.71 9.09
CA LEU A 47 -13.77 5.47 10.34
C LEU A 47 -14.93 6.44 10.50
N VAL A 48 -14.72 7.74 10.24
CA VAL A 48 -15.77 8.77 10.31
C VAL A 48 -16.94 8.46 9.37
N VAL A 49 -16.67 7.88 8.21
CA VAL A 49 -17.71 7.52 7.22
C VAL A 49 -18.32 6.15 7.53
N MET A 50 -17.49 5.14 7.74
CA MET A 50 -17.96 3.74 7.80
C MET A 50 -18.57 3.34 9.15
N VAL A 51 -18.15 3.93 10.28
CA VAL A 51 -18.72 3.61 11.57
C VAL A 51 -20.21 4.03 11.66
N PRO A 52 -20.62 5.24 11.27
CA PRO A 52 -22.04 5.60 11.19
C PRO A 52 -22.85 4.71 10.25
N LEU A 53 -22.29 4.35 9.07
CA LEU A 53 -22.94 3.41 8.14
C LEU A 53 -23.17 2.04 8.78
N LEU A 54 -22.15 1.52 9.46
CA LEU A 54 -22.23 0.24 10.16
C LEU A 54 -23.29 0.26 11.28
N LEU A 55 -23.35 1.33 12.06
CA LEU A 55 -24.28 1.49 13.18
C LEU A 55 -25.72 1.75 12.71
N SER A 56 -25.90 2.54 11.65
CA SER A 56 -27.25 2.83 11.09
C SER A 56 -27.87 1.65 10.35
N GLY A 57 -27.06 0.67 9.95
CA GLY A 57 -27.52 -0.44 9.13
C GLY A 57 -27.84 -0.08 7.68
N ARG A 58 -27.58 1.15 7.25
CA ARG A 58 -27.88 1.66 5.92
C ARG A 58 -26.71 1.43 4.97
N THR A 59 -26.71 0.26 4.31
CA THR A 59 -25.71 -0.07 3.28
C THR A 59 -26.09 0.46 1.88
N ASP A 60 -27.35 0.87 1.68
CA ASP A 60 -27.82 1.53 0.47
C ASP A 60 -27.04 2.80 0.11
N LEU A 61 -26.52 3.54 1.12
CA LEU A 61 -25.70 4.74 0.93
C LEU A 61 -24.29 4.44 0.35
N VAL A 62 -23.89 3.18 0.33
CA VAL A 62 -22.59 2.75 -0.24
C VAL A 62 -22.71 2.54 -1.76
N LEU A 63 -23.93 2.50 -2.30
CA LEU A 63 -24.18 2.20 -3.70
C LEU A 63 -24.03 3.46 -4.56
N ILE A 64 -23.10 3.40 -5.49
CA ILE A 64 -22.95 4.40 -6.56
C ILE A 64 -22.92 3.69 -7.91
N GLY A 65 -23.30 4.40 -8.96
CA GLY A 65 -23.30 3.84 -10.32
C GLY A 65 -21.90 3.38 -10.77
N VAL A 66 -21.85 2.33 -11.59
CA VAL A 66 -20.61 1.71 -12.07
C VAL A 66 -19.67 2.72 -12.73
N GLY A 67 -20.21 3.67 -13.52
CA GLY A 67 -19.40 4.73 -14.13
C GLY A 67 -18.72 5.63 -13.09
N ALA A 68 -19.45 6.02 -12.03
CA ALA A 68 -18.87 6.80 -10.93
C ALA A 68 -17.81 6.01 -10.17
N GLN A 69 -18.04 4.70 -9.93
CA GLN A 69 -17.03 3.82 -9.33
C GLN A 69 -15.75 3.77 -10.16
N ALA A 70 -15.87 3.62 -11.49
CA ALA A 70 -14.71 3.58 -12.39
C ALA A 70 -13.89 4.89 -12.31
N TRP A 71 -14.54 6.05 -12.28
CA TRP A 71 -13.85 7.34 -12.14
C TRP A 71 -13.21 7.53 -10.76
N ILE A 72 -13.91 7.19 -9.67
CA ILE A 72 -13.35 7.28 -8.32
C ILE A 72 -12.15 6.34 -8.18
N ALA A 73 -12.22 5.12 -8.69
CA ALA A 73 -11.09 4.20 -8.72
C ALA A 73 -9.91 4.78 -9.52
N THR A 74 -10.18 5.37 -10.68
CA THR A 74 -9.14 5.98 -11.53
C THR A 74 -8.49 7.19 -10.86
N LEU A 75 -9.25 8.03 -10.16
CA LEU A 75 -8.73 9.26 -9.56
C LEU A 75 -8.10 9.05 -8.17
N ILE A 76 -8.42 7.97 -7.47
CA ILE A 76 -7.92 7.72 -6.11
C ILE A 76 -7.11 6.42 -6.04
N ASN A 77 -7.63 5.29 -6.56
CA ASN A 77 -6.94 4.01 -6.44
C ASN A 77 -5.78 3.86 -7.43
N MET A 78 -5.94 4.31 -8.69
CA MET A 78 -4.85 4.23 -9.67
C MET A 78 -3.63 5.09 -9.31
N PRO A 79 -3.74 6.33 -8.80
CA PRO A 79 -2.57 7.10 -8.38
C PRO A 79 -1.70 6.39 -7.34
N HIS A 80 -2.28 5.59 -6.46
CA HIS A 80 -1.48 4.84 -5.49
C HIS A 80 -0.65 3.72 -6.16
N PHE A 81 -1.16 3.05 -7.20
CA PHE A 81 -0.38 2.11 -8.01
C PHE A 81 0.74 2.83 -8.77
N MET A 82 0.40 3.95 -9.41
CA MET A 82 1.36 4.74 -10.20
C MET A 82 2.47 5.32 -9.31
N ALA A 83 2.17 5.69 -8.07
CA ALA A 83 3.17 6.13 -7.10
C ALA A 83 4.18 5.02 -6.75
N SER A 84 3.73 3.77 -6.58
CA SER A 84 4.62 2.62 -6.40
C SER A 84 5.49 2.39 -7.64
N TYR A 85 4.89 2.47 -8.82
CA TYR A 85 5.62 2.30 -10.07
C TYR A 85 6.65 3.41 -10.29
N ARG A 86 6.33 4.65 -9.94
CA ARG A 86 7.29 5.76 -9.93
C ARG A 86 8.51 5.46 -9.06
N LEU A 87 8.31 4.83 -7.89
CA LEU A 87 9.41 4.47 -6.99
C LEU A 87 10.26 3.31 -7.52
N VAL A 88 9.64 2.28 -8.12
CA VAL A 88 10.36 1.12 -8.68
C VAL A 88 11.06 1.49 -9.97
N TYR A 89 10.37 2.13 -10.92
CA TYR A 89 10.86 2.41 -12.26
C TYR A 89 11.56 3.77 -12.38
N GLY A 90 11.65 4.56 -11.30
CA GLY A 90 12.27 5.88 -11.30
C GLY A 90 13.77 5.89 -11.52
N SER A 91 14.47 4.74 -11.41
CA SER A 91 15.89 4.62 -11.73
C SER A 91 16.26 3.20 -12.17
N ARG A 92 17.25 3.11 -13.07
CA ARG A 92 17.82 1.81 -13.50
C ARG A 92 18.33 0.99 -12.31
N ALA A 93 18.94 1.64 -11.32
CA ALA A 93 19.45 0.98 -10.11
C ALA A 93 18.32 0.32 -9.30
N SER A 94 17.16 0.99 -9.15
CA SER A 94 15.99 0.44 -8.48
C SER A 94 15.43 -0.77 -9.23
N VAL A 95 15.27 -0.69 -10.56
CA VAL A 95 14.81 -1.79 -11.40
C VAL A 95 15.73 -3.02 -11.27
N LEU A 96 17.04 -2.84 -11.36
CA LEU A 96 18.00 -3.94 -11.26
C LEU A 96 18.05 -4.54 -9.85
N LYS A 97 17.91 -3.71 -8.80
CA LYS A 97 17.82 -4.15 -7.41
C LYS A 97 16.59 -5.02 -7.16
N HIS A 98 15.46 -4.68 -7.80
CA HIS A 98 14.17 -5.34 -7.63
C HIS A 98 13.72 -6.09 -8.89
N ARG A 99 14.69 -6.63 -9.68
CA ARG A 99 14.45 -7.23 -11.02
C ARG A 99 13.32 -8.26 -11.06
N TRP A 100 13.09 -9.02 -9.98
CA TRP A 100 11.99 -9.97 -9.91
C TRP A 100 10.63 -9.28 -9.96
N ALA A 101 10.42 -8.27 -9.14
CA ALA A 101 9.17 -7.51 -9.14
C ALA A 101 9.05 -6.59 -10.36
N ALA A 102 10.17 -5.99 -10.82
CA ALA A 102 10.15 -4.98 -11.87
C ALA A 102 10.20 -5.53 -13.31
N LEU A 103 10.75 -6.72 -13.53
CA LEU A 103 10.94 -7.26 -14.88
C LEU A 103 10.33 -8.65 -15.07
N TYR A 104 10.71 -9.63 -14.23
CA TYR A 104 10.34 -11.02 -14.48
C TYR A 104 8.88 -11.30 -14.20
N LEU A 105 8.35 -10.79 -13.07
CA LEU A 105 6.93 -10.97 -12.74
C LEU A 105 6.01 -10.31 -13.79
N PRO A 106 6.17 -9.03 -14.15
CA PRO A 106 5.30 -8.43 -15.16
C PRO A 106 5.42 -9.11 -16.52
N ALA A 107 6.61 -9.57 -16.95
CA ALA A 107 6.77 -10.34 -18.18
C ALA A 107 6.00 -11.66 -18.14
N LEU A 108 6.10 -12.43 -17.03
CA LEU A 108 5.35 -13.66 -16.85
C LEU A 108 3.83 -13.41 -16.83
N MET A 109 3.39 -12.37 -16.14
CA MET A 109 1.97 -12.01 -16.07
C MET A 109 1.43 -11.53 -17.41
N LEU A 110 2.21 -10.82 -18.24
CA LEU A 110 1.79 -10.44 -19.59
C LEU A 110 1.57 -11.66 -20.48
N VAL A 111 2.44 -12.67 -20.39
CA VAL A 111 2.25 -13.95 -21.09
C VAL A 111 0.96 -14.63 -20.61
N TYR A 112 0.74 -14.68 -19.29
CA TYR A 112 -0.50 -15.23 -18.72
C TYR A 112 -1.73 -14.51 -19.25
N VAL A 113 -1.72 -13.16 -19.22
CA VAL A 113 -2.84 -12.32 -19.68
C VAL A 113 -3.12 -12.55 -21.17
N ALA A 114 -2.07 -12.63 -22.01
CA ALA A 114 -2.24 -12.91 -23.44
C ALA A 114 -2.90 -14.28 -23.70
N ILE A 115 -2.46 -15.32 -22.99
CA ILE A 115 -3.07 -16.66 -23.07
C ILE A 115 -4.51 -16.64 -22.57
N ALA A 116 -4.77 -15.94 -21.44
CA ALA A 116 -6.11 -15.86 -20.85
C ALA A 116 -7.10 -15.11 -21.76
N ILE A 117 -6.66 -14.06 -22.46
CA ILE A 117 -7.48 -13.36 -23.47
C ILE A 117 -7.81 -14.30 -24.63
N TRP A 118 -6.81 -15.01 -25.16
CA TRP A 118 -7.04 -15.96 -26.24
C TRP A 118 -8.00 -17.08 -25.83
N GLN A 119 -7.82 -17.65 -24.63
CA GLN A 119 -8.68 -18.72 -24.12
C GLN A 119 -10.07 -18.26 -23.72
N ALA A 120 -10.30 -16.97 -23.49
CA ALA A 120 -11.61 -16.42 -23.12
C ALA A 120 -12.72 -16.66 -24.15
N GLN A 121 -12.36 -17.03 -25.41
CA GLN A 121 -13.29 -17.48 -26.42
C GLN A 121 -14.01 -18.78 -26.02
N GLU A 122 -13.31 -19.69 -25.35
CA GLU A 122 -13.82 -21.01 -25.01
C GLU A 122 -14.20 -21.12 -23.54
N SER A 123 -13.45 -20.46 -22.67
CA SER A 123 -13.60 -20.60 -21.21
C SER A 123 -13.05 -19.40 -20.42
N GLN A 124 -13.78 -19.01 -19.36
CA GLN A 124 -13.40 -17.93 -18.45
C GLN A 124 -12.53 -18.40 -17.26
N TRP A 125 -12.10 -19.68 -17.21
CA TRP A 125 -11.44 -20.21 -16.02
C TRP A 125 -10.12 -19.49 -15.68
N MET A 126 -9.31 -19.08 -16.67
CA MET A 126 -8.08 -18.32 -16.42
C MET A 126 -8.37 -16.92 -15.88
N VAL A 127 -9.45 -16.27 -16.32
CA VAL A 127 -9.91 -14.99 -15.75
C VAL A 127 -10.25 -15.17 -14.27
N ILE A 128 -11.02 -16.21 -13.94
CA ILE A 128 -11.42 -16.54 -12.56
C ILE A 128 -10.20 -16.85 -11.69
N VAL A 129 -9.24 -17.61 -12.20
CA VAL A 129 -7.98 -17.90 -11.48
C VAL A 129 -7.22 -16.60 -11.15
N LEU A 130 -7.09 -15.69 -12.11
CA LEU A 130 -6.37 -14.43 -11.88
C LEU A 130 -7.10 -13.52 -10.87
N ILE A 131 -8.43 -13.45 -10.92
CA ILE A 131 -9.27 -12.75 -9.94
C ILE A 131 -9.05 -13.36 -8.54
N THR A 132 -9.06 -14.70 -8.44
CA THR A 132 -8.83 -15.40 -7.17
C THR A 132 -7.45 -15.11 -6.61
N VAL A 133 -6.41 -15.23 -7.42
CA VAL A 133 -5.02 -14.90 -7.03
C VAL A 133 -4.93 -13.45 -6.58
N SER A 134 -5.52 -12.51 -7.33
CA SER A 134 -5.54 -11.09 -6.96
C SER A 134 -6.21 -10.87 -5.59
N SER A 135 -7.33 -11.56 -5.32
CA SER A 135 -8.05 -11.42 -4.04
C SER A 135 -7.26 -11.98 -2.85
N VAL A 136 -6.54 -13.10 -3.04
CA VAL A 136 -5.64 -13.65 -2.01
C VAL A 136 -4.53 -12.66 -1.69
N TYR A 137 -3.87 -12.12 -2.73
CA TYR A 137 -2.80 -11.13 -2.53
C TYR A 137 -3.33 -9.80 -1.99
N LEU A 138 -4.57 -9.41 -2.31
CA LEU A 138 -5.22 -8.23 -1.74
C LEU A 138 -5.32 -8.32 -0.21
N ALA A 139 -5.77 -9.47 0.30
CA ALA A 139 -5.84 -9.71 1.74
C ALA A 139 -4.45 -9.60 2.42
N TRP A 140 -3.44 -10.19 1.78
CA TRP A 140 -2.06 -10.07 2.24
C TRP A 140 -1.56 -8.62 2.20
N HIS A 141 -1.86 -7.90 1.14
CA HIS A 141 -1.44 -6.51 0.93
C HIS A 141 -2.08 -5.58 1.96
N TYR A 142 -3.39 -5.66 2.21
CA TYR A 142 -4.08 -4.84 3.21
C TYR A 142 -3.49 -5.03 4.61
N THR A 143 -3.36 -6.27 5.05
CA THR A 143 -2.82 -6.56 6.38
C THR A 143 -1.35 -6.17 6.52
N GLY A 144 -0.57 -6.34 5.44
CA GLY A 144 0.83 -5.92 5.36
C GLY A 144 0.99 -4.40 5.41
N GLN A 145 0.15 -3.65 4.69
CA GLN A 145 0.17 -2.19 4.69
C GLN A 145 -0.20 -1.64 6.08
N VAL A 146 -1.28 -2.14 6.69
CA VAL A 146 -1.67 -1.73 8.05
C VAL A 146 -0.55 -2.00 9.05
N TRP A 147 0.12 -3.14 8.96
CA TRP A 147 1.32 -3.40 9.77
C TRP A 147 2.41 -2.35 9.52
N GLY A 148 2.70 -2.02 8.27
CA GLY A 148 3.68 -0.99 7.89
C GLY A 148 3.34 0.38 8.49
N MET A 149 2.07 0.78 8.45
CA MET A 149 1.56 2.02 9.04
C MET A 149 1.74 2.03 10.57
N MET A 150 1.29 0.96 11.24
CA MET A 150 1.46 0.82 12.69
C MET A 150 2.94 0.93 13.11
N ALA A 151 3.82 0.25 12.39
CA ALA A 151 5.26 0.27 12.66
C ALA A 151 5.87 1.66 12.42
N SER A 152 5.44 2.36 11.36
CA SER A 152 5.90 3.72 11.04
C SER A 152 5.50 4.72 12.11
N PHE A 153 4.24 4.72 12.54
CA PHE A 153 3.77 5.63 13.58
C PHE A 153 4.27 5.26 14.97
N ALA A 154 4.52 3.99 15.26
CA ALA A 154 5.22 3.56 16.46
C ALA A 154 6.67 4.07 16.50
N PHE A 155 7.36 4.02 15.36
CA PHE A 155 8.71 4.58 15.22
C PHE A 155 8.70 6.09 15.40
N LEU A 156 7.84 6.83 14.70
CA LEU A 156 7.69 8.28 14.83
C LEU A 156 7.31 8.72 16.25
N GLY A 157 6.48 7.91 16.94
CA GLY A 157 6.13 8.13 18.34
C GLY A 157 7.24 7.82 19.35
N GLY A 158 8.42 7.35 18.91
CA GLY A 158 9.53 6.96 19.78
C GLY A 158 9.22 5.71 20.62
N THR A 159 8.29 4.86 20.17
CA THR A 159 7.88 3.63 20.84
C THR A 159 7.85 2.45 19.85
N PRO A 160 8.98 2.11 19.20
CA PRO A 160 9.01 1.00 18.25
C PRO A 160 8.62 -0.32 18.91
N PHE A 161 7.90 -1.16 18.19
CA PHE A 161 7.46 -2.48 18.66
C PHE A 161 8.63 -3.42 18.92
N ASP A 162 8.66 -4.09 20.07
CA ASP A 162 9.57 -5.20 20.35
C ASP A 162 9.18 -6.47 19.57
N ARG A 163 9.96 -7.55 19.73
CA ARG A 163 9.72 -8.82 19.03
C ARG A 163 8.36 -9.43 19.39
N THR A 164 7.99 -9.42 20.67
CA THR A 164 6.75 -10.03 21.17
C THR A 164 5.53 -9.20 20.73
N GLU A 165 5.57 -7.88 20.88
CA GLU A 165 4.54 -6.95 20.45
C GLU A 165 4.28 -7.07 18.95
N ARG A 166 5.36 -7.13 18.16
CA ARG A 166 5.32 -7.37 16.72
C ARG A 166 4.63 -8.70 16.39
N THR A 167 4.96 -9.76 17.11
CA THR A 167 4.36 -11.09 16.89
C THR A 167 2.87 -11.07 17.17
N LEU A 168 2.44 -10.48 18.29
CA LEU A 168 1.02 -10.38 18.69
C LEU A 168 0.20 -9.58 17.67
N ILE A 169 0.67 -8.39 17.29
CA ILE A 169 -0.04 -7.53 16.35
C ILE A 169 -0.09 -8.17 14.95
N ARG A 170 1.01 -8.77 14.49
CA ARG A 170 1.00 -9.47 13.19
C ARG A 170 0.14 -10.72 13.21
N ALA A 171 0.02 -11.43 14.33
CA ALA A 171 -0.91 -12.53 14.48
C ALA A 171 -2.37 -12.06 14.39
N SER A 172 -2.72 -10.94 15.06
CA SER A 172 -4.00 -10.27 14.90
C SER A 172 -4.34 -10.00 13.42
N LEU A 173 -3.43 -9.38 12.69
CA LEU A 173 -3.62 -9.06 11.27
C LEU A 173 -3.68 -10.32 10.37
N ARG A 174 -2.93 -11.38 10.69
CA ARG A 174 -2.98 -12.64 9.93
C ARG A 174 -4.31 -13.37 10.10
N ILE A 175 -4.95 -13.28 11.27
CA ILE A 175 -6.30 -13.81 11.46
C ILE A 175 -7.28 -13.06 10.55
N LEU A 176 -7.17 -11.73 10.45
CA LEU A 176 -7.99 -10.95 9.52
C LEU A 176 -7.71 -11.31 8.05
N LEU A 177 -6.47 -11.66 7.69
CA LEU A 177 -6.17 -12.18 6.36
C LEU A 177 -6.94 -13.48 6.09
N VAL A 178 -6.93 -14.42 7.03
CA VAL A 178 -7.68 -15.68 6.92
C VAL A 178 -9.19 -15.40 6.80
N TRP A 179 -9.71 -14.45 7.59
CA TRP A 179 -11.09 -14.02 7.49
C TRP A 179 -11.44 -13.49 6.09
N HIS A 180 -10.58 -12.64 5.52
CA HIS A 180 -10.79 -12.07 4.18
C HIS A 180 -10.86 -13.19 3.11
N LEU A 181 -9.99 -14.18 3.20
CA LEU A 181 -10.03 -15.32 2.28
C LEU A 181 -11.30 -16.14 2.43
N ALA A 182 -11.73 -16.41 3.66
CA ALA A 182 -12.98 -17.13 3.93
C ALA A 182 -14.20 -16.34 3.44
N TRP A 183 -14.22 -15.01 3.65
CA TRP A 183 -15.24 -14.11 3.15
C TRP A 183 -15.29 -14.09 1.63
N PHE A 184 -14.14 -13.99 0.96
CA PHE A 184 -14.06 -14.00 -0.50
C PHE A 184 -14.61 -15.33 -1.07
N LEU A 185 -14.19 -16.47 -0.53
CA LEU A 185 -14.70 -17.77 -0.94
C LEU A 185 -16.22 -17.87 -0.72
N TYR A 186 -16.71 -17.43 0.44
CA TYR A 186 -18.13 -17.45 0.78
C TYR A 186 -18.98 -16.60 -0.18
N THR A 187 -18.47 -15.43 -0.58
CA THR A 187 -19.21 -14.49 -1.46
C THR A 187 -19.11 -14.84 -2.95
N GLN A 188 -18.08 -15.58 -3.38
CA GLN A 188 -17.83 -15.87 -4.80
C GLN A 188 -18.27 -17.27 -5.23
N LEU A 189 -18.46 -18.20 -4.31
CA LEU A 189 -18.90 -19.55 -4.66
C LEU A 189 -20.39 -19.55 -4.98
N ARG A 190 -20.77 -20.36 -6.01
CA ARG A 190 -22.18 -20.60 -6.37
C ARG A 190 -23.00 -21.26 -5.28
N ASP A 191 -22.33 -22.08 -4.43
CA ASP A 191 -22.95 -22.76 -3.30
C ASP A 191 -22.23 -22.36 -1.99
N PRO A 192 -22.66 -21.25 -1.37
CA PRO A 192 -22.07 -20.78 -0.11
C PRO A 192 -22.20 -21.78 1.05
N SER A 193 -23.16 -22.73 0.98
CA SER A 193 -23.37 -23.72 2.05
C SER A 193 -22.13 -24.58 2.29
N ARG A 194 -21.35 -24.88 1.24
CA ARG A 194 -20.14 -25.69 1.31
C ARG A 194 -19.03 -25.08 2.16
N VAL A 195 -18.96 -23.75 2.21
CA VAL A 195 -17.90 -22.99 2.92
C VAL A 195 -18.45 -22.10 4.03
N GLY A 196 -19.76 -22.11 4.26
CA GLY A 196 -20.39 -21.27 5.28
C GLY A 196 -19.81 -21.49 6.67
N TRP A 197 -19.54 -22.74 7.04
CA TRP A 197 -18.90 -23.07 8.32
C TRP A 197 -17.47 -22.50 8.44
N VAL A 198 -16.68 -22.48 7.34
CA VAL A 198 -15.33 -21.90 7.31
C VAL A 198 -15.42 -20.40 7.58
N TYR A 199 -16.37 -19.72 6.93
CA TYR A 199 -16.60 -18.28 7.13
C TYR A 199 -17.06 -17.97 8.57
N GLN A 200 -17.95 -18.79 9.16
CA GLN A 200 -18.39 -18.63 10.53
C GLN A 200 -17.25 -18.80 11.53
N VAL A 201 -16.43 -19.84 11.37
CA VAL A 201 -15.24 -20.07 12.22
C VAL A 201 -14.25 -18.91 12.06
N ALA A 202 -13.95 -18.49 10.84
CA ALA A 202 -13.07 -17.34 10.60
C ALA A 202 -13.63 -16.07 11.23
N SER A 203 -14.96 -15.86 11.19
CA SER A 203 -15.60 -14.71 11.83
C SER A 203 -15.50 -14.75 13.35
N ALA A 204 -15.69 -15.91 13.97
CA ALA A 204 -15.50 -16.08 15.41
C ALA A 204 -14.05 -15.81 15.85
N THR A 205 -13.05 -16.21 15.02
CA THR A 205 -11.64 -15.96 15.33
C THR A 205 -11.26 -14.47 15.28
N THR A 206 -12.10 -13.58 14.74
CA THR A 206 -11.84 -12.13 14.78
C THR A 206 -11.79 -11.57 16.21
N LEU A 207 -12.51 -12.19 17.16
CA LEU A 207 -12.40 -11.84 18.59
C LEU A 207 -10.99 -12.13 19.13
N VAL A 208 -10.39 -13.25 18.72
CA VAL A 208 -9.00 -13.57 19.05
C VAL A 208 -8.05 -12.56 18.39
N ALA A 209 -8.32 -12.14 17.16
CA ALA A 209 -7.54 -11.10 16.49
C ALA A 209 -7.56 -9.79 17.28
N VAL A 210 -8.74 -9.35 17.76
CA VAL A 210 -8.85 -8.18 18.62
C VAL A 210 -8.04 -8.34 19.91
N ALA A 211 -8.21 -9.47 20.62
CA ALA A 211 -7.49 -9.74 21.86
C ALA A 211 -5.97 -9.70 21.68
N LEU A 212 -5.44 -10.31 20.64
CA LEU A 212 -4.00 -10.30 20.32
C LEU A 212 -3.48 -8.89 20.01
N GLY A 213 -4.21 -8.11 19.19
CA GLY A 213 -3.84 -6.73 18.89
C GLY A 213 -3.82 -5.85 20.14
N VAL A 214 -4.87 -5.93 20.97
CA VAL A 214 -4.95 -5.23 22.26
C VAL A 214 -3.82 -5.66 23.19
N ALA A 215 -3.55 -6.96 23.31
CA ALA A 215 -2.44 -7.47 24.12
C ALA A 215 -1.08 -6.90 23.68
N GLY A 216 -0.84 -6.82 22.37
CA GLY A 216 0.37 -6.20 21.81
C GLY A 216 0.50 -4.71 22.20
N LEU A 217 -0.58 -3.94 22.07
CA LEU A 217 -0.61 -2.51 22.41
C LEU A 217 -0.50 -2.26 23.91
N VAL A 218 -1.18 -3.08 24.74
CA VAL A 218 -1.07 -3.01 26.22
C VAL A 218 0.35 -3.35 26.67
N ARG A 219 0.96 -4.39 26.09
CA ARG A 219 2.34 -4.75 26.37
C ARG A 219 3.30 -3.59 26.04
N MET A 220 3.14 -2.95 24.86
CA MET A 220 3.92 -1.76 24.49
C MET A 220 3.79 -0.66 25.54
N ARG A 221 2.56 -0.35 25.98
CA ARG A 221 2.32 0.65 27.02
C ARG A 221 3.04 0.29 28.34
N ARG A 222 2.94 -0.98 28.77
CA ARG A 222 3.60 -1.46 30.01
C ARG A 222 5.12 -1.37 29.91
N ARG A 223 5.71 -1.74 28.77
CA ARG A 223 7.15 -1.71 28.53
C ARG A 223 7.70 -0.28 28.45
N THR A 224 7.00 0.62 27.75
CA THR A 224 7.52 1.96 27.46
C THR A 224 7.07 3.03 28.45
N GLY A 225 6.05 2.76 29.29
CA GLY A 225 5.36 3.75 30.13
C GLY A 225 4.56 4.78 29.33
N LYS A 226 4.60 4.75 28.00
CA LYS A 226 3.94 5.71 27.09
C LYS A 226 2.67 5.11 26.50
N ARG A 227 1.70 5.97 26.14
CA ARG A 227 0.52 5.54 25.38
C ARG A 227 0.95 5.12 23.96
N PRO A 228 0.38 4.03 23.42
CA PRO A 228 0.59 3.70 22.01
C PRO A 228 0.16 4.86 21.12
N PRO A 229 0.90 5.14 20.01
CA PRO A 229 0.56 6.24 19.11
C PRO A 229 -0.84 6.08 18.54
N LEU A 230 -1.65 7.14 18.62
CA LEU A 230 -3.04 7.13 18.17
C LEU A 230 -3.16 6.66 16.71
N LEU A 231 -2.26 7.12 15.82
CA LEU A 231 -2.30 6.78 14.40
C LEU A 231 -2.01 5.30 14.15
N ALA A 232 -1.21 4.65 14.99
CA ALA A 232 -1.02 3.20 14.92
C ALA A 232 -2.29 2.44 15.31
N ILE A 233 -3.02 2.93 16.33
CA ILE A 233 -4.32 2.36 16.72
C ILE A 233 -5.37 2.59 15.65
N VAL A 234 -5.45 3.80 15.07
CA VAL A 234 -6.40 4.16 14.01
C VAL A 234 -6.22 3.26 12.79
N ALA A 235 -4.99 3.01 12.34
CA ALA A 235 -4.71 2.11 11.23
C ALA A 235 -5.25 0.68 11.49
N TRP A 236 -5.01 0.17 12.70
CA TRP A 236 -5.42 -1.17 13.10
C TRP A 236 -6.95 -1.27 13.22
N VAL A 237 -7.60 -0.31 13.89
CA VAL A 237 -9.07 -0.27 14.06
C VAL A 237 -9.76 -0.12 12.70
N ALA A 238 -9.22 0.71 11.81
CA ALA A 238 -9.80 0.92 10.49
C ALA A 238 -9.96 -0.39 9.71
N LEU A 239 -8.96 -1.29 9.74
CA LEU A 239 -9.06 -2.57 9.06
C LEU A 239 -10.19 -3.45 9.60
N PHE A 240 -10.42 -3.47 10.93
CA PHE A 240 -11.54 -4.20 11.53
C PHE A 240 -12.89 -3.62 11.09
N VAL A 241 -13.02 -2.29 11.08
CA VAL A 241 -14.24 -1.62 10.63
C VAL A 241 -14.48 -1.88 9.14
N TRP A 242 -13.46 -1.83 8.30
CA TRP A 242 -13.57 -2.17 6.87
C TRP A 242 -14.12 -3.58 6.67
N TYR A 243 -13.59 -4.55 7.41
CA TYR A 243 -14.04 -5.94 7.29
C TYR A 243 -15.44 -6.16 7.88
N ALA A 244 -15.80 -5.44 8.94
CA ALA A 244 -17.17 -5.46 9.48
C ALA A 244 -18.20 -4.90 8.47
N VAL A 245 -17.86 -3.82 7.75
CA VAL A 245 -18.72 -3.28 6.68
C VAL A 245 -18.80 -4.24 5.49
N MET A 246 -17.66 -4.84 5.07
CA MET A 246 -17.64 -5.86 4.02
C MET A 246 -18.45 -7.13 4.39
N ALA A 247 -18.42 -7.54 5.66
CA ALA A 247 -19.23 -8.66 6.16
C ALA A 247 -20.73 -8.40 6.01
N ARG A 248 -21.14 -7.14 6.15
CA ARG A 248 -22.55 -6.72 6.02
C ARG A 248 -22.97 -6.51 4.57
N ASP A 249 -22.11 -5.90 3.75
CA ASP A 249 -22.33 -5.70 2.32
C ASP A 249 -21.03 -5.91 1.54
N PRO A 250 -20.93 -6.98 0.72
CA PRO A 250 -19.75 -7.22 -0.10
C PRO A 250 -19.38 -6.09 -1.07
N LYS A 251 -20.34 -5.24 -1.48
CA LYS A 251 -20.09 -4.08 -2.34
C LYS A 251 -19.25 -3.01 -1.67
N ALA A 252 -19.18 -3.03 -0.33
CA ALA A 252 -18.31 -2.16 0.44
C ALA A 252 -16.81 -2.38 0.16
N LEU A 253 -16.42 -3.52 -0.44
CA LEU A 253 -15.05 -3.77 -0.87
C LEU A 253 -14.49 -2.62 -1.73
N PHE A 254 -15.31 -2.04 -2.59
CA PHE A 254 -14.92 -0.88 -3.39
C PHE A 254 -14.45 0.29 -2.51
N TRP A 255 -15.21 0.65 -1.47
CA TRP A 255 -14.86 1.73 -0.57
C TRP A 255 -13.66 1.41 0.31
N VAL A 256 -13.49 0.13 0.65
CA VAL A 256 -12.28 -0.35 1.35
C VAL A 256 -11.04 -0.17 0.47
N GLN A 257 -11.13 -0.44 -0.83
CA GLN A 257 -10.03 -0.17 -1.77
C GLN A 257 -9.70 1.33 -1.85
N ILE A 258 -10.71 2.19 -1.87
CA ILE A 258 -10.51 3.65 -1.86
C ILE A 258 -9.85 4.12 -0.57
N ALA A 259 -10.34 3.66 0.59
CA ALA A 259 -9.76 4.00 1.88
C ALA A 259 -8.30 3.52 2.00
N HIS A 260 -8.02 2.32 1.51
CA HIS A 260 -6.69 1.74 1.45
C HIS A 260 -5.74 2.57 0.55
N ALA A 261 -6.20 3.02 -0.61
CA ALA A 261 -5.42 3.85 -1.51
C ALA A 261 -5.06 5.21 -0.87
N ILE A 262 -6.03 5.86 -0.21
CA ILE A 262 -5.80 7.10 0.54
C ILE A 262 -4.77 6.87 1.65
N GLN A 263 -4.89 5.75 2.37
CA GLN A 263 -3.96 5.37 3.43
C GLN A 263 -2.51 5.28 2.93
N TYR A 264 -2.32 4.79 1.71
CA TYR A 264 -1.01 4.64 1.10
C TYR A 264 -0.38 5.96 0.65
N LEU A 265 -1.17 6.83 0.01
CA LEU A 265 -0.67 7.99 -0.75
C LEU A 265 0.17 8.97 0.07
N ALA A 266 -0.06 9.09 1.39
CA ALA A 266 0.73 9.96 2.25
C ALA A 266 2.23 9.60 2.26
N PHE A 267 2.58 8.32 2.10
CA PHE A 267 3.96 7.84 2.19
C PHE A 267 4.79 8.17 0.94
N PRO A 268 4.39 7.82 -0.29
CA PRO A 268 5.14 8.22 -1.49
C PRO A 268 5.16 9.73 -1.67
N VAL A 269 4.10 10.47 -1.32
CA VAL A 269 4.09 11.95 -1.31
C VAL A 269 5.18 12.48 -0.36
N ARG A 270 5.32 11.91 0.84
CA ARG A 270 6.40 12.30 1.76
C ARG A 270 7.79 11.97 1.20
N MET A 271 7.97 10.82 0.59
CA MET A 271 9.25 10.44 -0.01
C MET A 271 9.63 11.40 -1.15
N GLU A 272 8.68 11.79 -1.99
CA GLU A 272 8.90 12.75 -3.06
C GLU A 272 9.21 14.14 -2.50
N LEU A 273 8.48 14.61 -1.48
CA LEU A 273 8.79 15.84 -0.75
C LEU A 273 10.20 15.82 -0.16
N ASN A 274 10.59 14.75 0.52
CA ASN A 274 11.92 14.63 1.12
C ASN A 274 13.03 14.63 0.06
N HIS A 275 12.74 14.08 -1.13
CA HIS A 275 13.72 14.06 -2.23
C HIS A 275 13.97 15.46 -2.81
N TYR A 276 12.93 16.32 -2.89
CA TYR A 276 13.02 17.65 -3.49
C TYR A 276 13.21 18.78 -2.48
N ALA A 277 12.95 18.57 -1.20
CA ALA A 277 13.17 19.55 -0.14
C ALA A 277 14.67 19.66 0.24
N ALA A 278 15.54 19.85 -0.76
CA ALA A 278 16.94 20.19 -0.51
C ALA A 278 17.03 21.54 0.23
N PRO A 279 18.04 21.78 1.08
CA PRO A 279 18.16 23.03 1.87
C PRO A 279 18.16 24.30 1.03
N THR A 280 18.47 24.20 -0.26
CA THR A 280 18.52 25.31 -1.22
C THR A 280 17.27 25.48 -2.07
N ALA A 281 16.28 24.57 -1.95
CA ALA A 281 15.08 24.64 -2.77
C ALA A 281 14.08 25.67 -2.24
N SER A 282 13.64 26.60 -3.10
CA SER A 282 12.60 27.57 -2.73
C SER A 282 11.24 26.87 -2.54
N PRO A 283 10.37 27.39 -1.65
CA PRO A 283 9.01 26.86 -1.45
C PRO A 283 8.20 26.78 -2.75
N ALA A 284 8.32 27.78 -3.62
CA ALA A 284 7.65 27.80 -4.92
C ALA A 284 8.10 26.65 -5.82
N ARG A 285 9.41 26.36 -5.87
CA ARG A 285 9.95 25.25 -6.66
C ARG A 285 9.46 23.89 -6.15
N ILE A 286 9.40 23.71 -4.82
CA ILE A 286 8.86 22.50 -4.20
C ILE A 286 7.39 22.35 -4.55
N ALA A 287 6.59 23.42 -4.42
CA ALA A 287 5.16 23.40 -4.73
C ALA A 287 4.90 23.08 -6.22
N THR A 288 5.64 23.72 -7.14
CA THR A 288 5.55 23.41 -8.58
C THR A 288 5.89 21.96 -8.87
N HIS A 289 6.98 21.44 -8.27
CA HIS A 289 7.34 20.03 -8.46
C HIS A 289 6.25 19.09 -7.95
N MET A 290 5.69 19.33 -6.77
CA MET A 290 4.62 18.50 -6.20
C MET A 290 3.33 18.58 -7.01
N ALA A 291 3.00 19.74 -7.58
CA ALA A 291 1.87 19.89 -8.50
C ALA A 291 2.09 19.06 -9.78
N LEU A 292 3.27 19.14 -10.40
CA LEU A 292 3.62 18.34 -11.58
C LEU A 292 3.64 16.83 -11.27
N TYR A 293 4.12 16.43 -10.10
CA TYR A 293 4.07 15.06 -9.62
C TYR A 293 2.62 14.58 -9.52
N GLY A 294 1.73 15.34 -8.88
CA GLY A 294 0.31 15.01 -8.76
C GLY A 294 -0.40 14.94 -10.11
N ILE A 295 -0.18 15.92 -10.99
CA ILE A 295 -0.75 15.96 -12.36
C ILE A 295 -0.24 14.75 -13.16
N GLY A 296 1.04 14.42 -13.07
CA GLY A 296 1.63 13.26 -13.73
C GLY A 296 1.02 11.95 -13.26
N LEU A 297 0.86 11.77 -11.94
CA LEU A 297 0.18 10.59 -11.39
C LEU A 297 -1.26 10.47 -11.89
N LEU A 298 -2.03 11.57 -11.88
CA LEU A 298 -3.41 11.60 -12.37
C LEU A 298 -3.49 11.32 -13.87
N GLY A 299 -2.62 11.95 -14.67
CA GLY A 299 -2.60 11.75 -16.12
C GLY A 299 -2.32 10.29 -16.51
N VAL A 300 -1.30 9.67 -15.90
CA VAL A 300 -1.00 8.25 -16.11
C VAL A 300 -2.13 7.36 -15.58
N SER A 301 -2.76 7.74 -14.45
CA SER A 301 -3.91 7.00 -13.90
C SER A 301 -5.12 7.00 -14.83
N ILE A 302 -5.43 8.13 -15.45
CA ILE A 302 -6.51 8.22 -16.46
C ILE A 302 -6.16 7.39 -17.70
N LEU A 303 -4.93 7.48 -18.18
CA LEU A 303 -4.47 6.67 -19.31
C LEU A 303 -4.63 5.17 -19.03
N VAL A 304 -4.12 4.70 -17.89
CA VAL A 304 -4.10 3.28 -17.52
C VAL A 304 -5.45 2.78 -17.02
N GLY A 305 -6.23 3.62 -16.34
CA GLY A 305 -7.51 3.22 -15.74
C GLY A 305 -8.72 3.39 -16.64
N GLN A 306 -8.66 4.24 -17.67
CA GLN A 306 -9.79 4.51 -18.57
C GLN A 306 -9.44 4.25 -20.04
N VAL A 307 -8.38 4.90 -20.56
CA VAL A 307 -8.08 4.88 -22.00
C VAL A 307 -7.62 3.49 -22.45
N VAL A 308 -6.65 2.90 -21.75
CA VAL A 308 -6.11 1.56 -22.10
C VAL A 308 -7.18 0.48 -22.03
N PRO A 309 -7.98 0.34 -20.94
CA PRO A 309 -9.03 -0.67 -20.89
C PRO A 309 -10.08 -0.52 -21.99
N ALA A 310 -10.54 0.71 -22.26
CA ALA A 310 -11.53 0.98 -23.30
C ALA A 310 -10.98 0.65 -24.70
N SER A 311 -9.73 1.03 -24.98
CA SER A 311 -9.06 0.73 -26.25
C SER A 311 -8.87 -0.77 -26.43
N LEU A 312 -8.41 -1.47 -25.40
CA LEU A 312 -8.20 -2.92 -25.47
C LEU A 312 -9.50 -3.67 -25.68
N MET A 313 -10.58 -3.28 -25.00
CA MET A 313 -11.90 -3.88 -25.18
C MET A 313 -12.33 -3.79 -26.65
N GLY A 314 -12.17 -2.63 -27.29
CA GLY A 314 -12.51 -2.44 -28.72
C GLY A 314 -11.60 -3.23 -29.66
N VAL A 315 -10.29 -3.10 -29.52
CA VAL A 315 -9.31 -3.75 -30.38
C VAL A 315 -9.37 -5.28 -30.27
N ILE A 316 -9.39 -5.80 -29.05
CA ILE A 316 -9.47 -7.26 -28.79
C ILE A 316 -10.84 -7.80 -29.20
N GLY A 317 -11.94 -7.08 -28.89
CA GLY A 317 -13.28 -7.49 -29.29
C GLY A 317 -13.46 -7.59 -30.79
N ASN A 318 -12.93 -6.63 -31.55
CA ASN A 318 -12.93 -6.67 -33.02
C ASN A 318 -12.07 -7.79 -33.61
N ALA A 319 -10.94 -8.10 -32.98
CA ALA A 319 -10.00 -9.09 -33.49
C ALA A 319 -10.33 -10.54 -33.10
N PHE A 320 -10.83 -10.74 -31.88
CA PHE A 320 -10.98 -12.07 -31.26
C PHE A 320 -12.40 -12.38 -30.79
N GLY A 321 -13.36 -11.43 -30.90
CA GLY A 321 -14.73 -11.59 -30.48
C GLY A 321 -15.05 -10.94 -29.12
N GLU A 322 -16.35 -10.97 -28.78
CA GLU A 322 -16.91 -10.20 -27.65
C GLU A 322 -16.36 -10.66 -26.28
N GLU A 323 -16.26 -11.96 -26.06
CA GLU A 323 -15.81 -12.50 -24.77
C GLU A 323 -14.34 -12.16 -24.47
N PRO A 324 -13.35 -12.31 -25.38
CA PRO A 324 -12.00 -11.80 -25.21
C PRO A 324 -11.97 -10.28 -24.99
N GLY A 325 -12.80 -9.52 -25.72
CA GLY A 325 -12.93 -8.07 -25.58
C GLY A 325 -13.36 -7.66 -24.17
N ARG A 326 -14.32 -8.37 -23.57
CA ARG A 326 -14.79 -8.13 -22.19
C ARG A 326 -13.76 -8.57 -21.14
N ALA A 327 -13.03 -9.66 -21.41
CA ALA A 327 -12.03 -10.21 -20.48
C ALA A 327 -10.78 -9.32 -20.38
N ALA A 328 -10.36 -8.68 -21.47
CA ALA A 328 -9.11 -7.94 -21.54
C ALA A 328 -8.99 -6.82 -20.48
N PRO A 329 -9.97 -5.91 -20.27
CA PRO A 329 -9.90 -4.90 -19.22
C PRO A 329 -9.77 -5.49 -17.81
N ILE A 330 -10.50 -6.56 -17.52
CA ILE A 330 -10.47 -7.24 -16.23
C ILE A 330 -9.08 -7.83 -15.98
N LEU A 331 -8.53 -8.52 -16.96
CA LEU A 331 -7.21 -9.14 -16.86
C LEU A 331 -6.09 -8.10 -16.69
N ILE A 332 -6.16 -6.97 -17.39
CA ILE A 332 -5.20 -5.86 -17.22
C ILE A 332 -5.33 -5.24 -15.83
N LEU A 333 -6.53 -5.03 -15.34
CA LEU A 333 -6.73 -4.52 -13.98
C LEU A 333 -6.16 -5.48 -12.92
N MET A 334 -6.40 -6.79 -13.07
CA MET A 334 -5.84 -7.80 -12.17
C MET A 334 -4.31 -7.89 -12.29
N PHE A 335 -3.77 -7.75 -13.50
CA PHE A 335 -2.33 -7.62 -13.73
C PHE A 335 -1.74 -6.45 -12.92
N ILE A 336 -2.33 -5.25 -13.03
CA ILE A 336 -1.88 -4.05 -12.32
C ILE A 336 -1.94 -4.27 -10.80
N ASN A 337 -3.04 -4.81 -10.28
CA ASN A 337 -3.22 -5.09 -8.87
C ASN A 337 -2.14 -6.05 -8.33
N ILE A 338 -1.97 -7.22 -8.96
CA ILE A 338 -1.01 -8.23 -8.51
C ILE A 338 0.42 -7.67 -8.60
N HIS A 339 0.77 -7.04 -9.72
CA HIS A 339 2.08 -6.46 -9.91
C HIS A 339 2.39 -5.38 -8.85
N HIS A 340 1.41 -4.52 -8.55
CA HIS A 340 1.54 -3.53 -7.49
C HIS A 340 1.80 -4.16 -6.11
N TYR A 341 1.10 -5.24 -5.74
CA TYR A 341 1.33 -5.90 -4.45
C TYR A 341 2.76 -6.43 -4.31
N PHE A 342 3.34 -6.94 -5.40
CA PHE A 342 4.73 -7.39 -5.41
C PHE A 342 5.71 -6.22 -5.34
N THR A 343 5.45 -5.12 -6.05
CA THR A 343 6.32 -3.93 -6.00
C THR A 343 6.30 -3.32 -4.61
N ASP A 344 5.14 -3.21 -3.97
CA ASP A 344 5.03 -2.74 -2.58
C ASP A 344 5.73 -3.67 -1.59
N GLY A 345 5.63 -4.96 -1.78
CA GLY A 345 6.30 -5.96 -0.95
C GLY A 345 7.83 -5.82 -0.92
N VAL A 346 8.44 -5.24 -1.96
CA VAL A 346 9.89 -4.99 -2.01
C VAL A 346 10.28 -3.56 -1.64
N LEU A 347 9.38 -2.57 -1.86
CA LEU A 347 9.64 -1.15 -1.59
C LEU A 347 9.51 -0.80 -0.11
N TRP A 348 8.43 -1.23 0.56
CA TRP A 348 8.04 -0.72 1.88
C TRP A 348 8.55 -1.55 3.05
N LYS A 349 9.78 -2.03 2.97
CA LYS A 349 10.43 -2.70 4.12
C LYS A 349 11.06 -1.67 5.05
N ILE A 350 10.31 -1.23 6.08
CA ILE A 350 10.83 -0.29 7.11
C ILE A 350 12.05 -0.83 7.85
N SER A 351 12.26 -2.14 7.86
CA SER A 351 13.50 -2.76 8.34
C SER A 351 14.71 -2.41 7.46
N ASN A 352 14.50 -1.99 6.19
CA ASN A 352 15.56 -1.51 5.33
C ASN A 352 15.97 -0.07 5.72
N PRO A 353 17.25 0.16 6.09
CA PRO A 353 17.75 1.49 6.46
C PRO A 353 17.52 2.55 5.38
N GLU A 354 17.68 2.20 4.11
CA GLU A 354 17.50 3.12 2.98
C GLU A 354 16.05 3.64 2.89
N VAL A 355 15.07 2.76 3.06
CA VAL A 355 13.64 3.14 3.08
C VAL A 355 13.38 4.07 4.26
N ARG A 356 13.89 3.76 5.44
CA ARG A 356 13.74 4.62 6.63
C ARG A 356 14.38 5.99 6.43
N GLN A 357 15.59 6.05 5.90
CA GLN A 357 16.30 7.32 5.65
C GLN A 357 15.50 8.19 4.67
N ARG A 358 14.98 7.64 3.60
CA ARG A 358 14.18 8.40 2.63
C ARG A 358 12.82 8.84 3.20
N LEU A 359 12.10 7.95 3.88
CA LEU A 359 10.77 8.25 4.40
C LEU A 359 10.80 9.22 5.57
N PHE A 360 11.78 9.08 6.47
CA PHE A 360 11.89 9.88 7.70
C PHE A 360 13.00 10.93 7.65
N ALA A 361 13.49 11.30 6.45
CA ALA A 361 14.53 12.32 6.28
C ALA A 361 14.19 13.69 6.91
N HIS A 362 12.88 13.98 7.05
CA HIS A 362 12.37 15.22 7.65
C HIS A 362 12.29 15.18 9.19
N VAL A 363 12.54 14.03 9.80
CA VAL A 363 12.56 13.87 11.26
C VAL A 363 13.99 14.02 11.74
N ALA A 364 14.25 14.99 12.64
CA ALA A 364 15.57 15.14 13.23
C ALA A 364 16.01 13.84 13.92
N PRO A 365 17.28 13.45 13.83
CA PRO A 365 17.79 12.31 14.58
C PRO A 365 17.57 12.57 16.08
N SER A 366 16.90 11.62 16.74
CA SER A 366 16.67 11.62 18.19
C SER A 366 17.91 11.17 18.92
#